data_8fb652321e134db5d6aeedc071daf547
#
_entry.id   8fb652321e134db5d6aeedc071daf547
#
_cell.length_a   1.000
_cell.length_b   1.000
_cell.length_c   1.000
_cell.angle_alpha   90.00
_cell.angle_beta   90.00
_cell.angle_gamma   90.00
#
_symmetry.space_group_name_H-M   'P 1'
#
loop_
_entity.id
_entity.type
_entity.pdbx_description
1 polymer ?
#
loop_
_entity_poly.entity_id
_entity_poly.type
_entity_poly.pdbx_seq_one_letter_code
_entity_poly.pdbx_strand_id
1 'polypeptide(L)'
;MPAGGLFTLSRARANHKKTNHMATLTFEVFSRFQSATDANKLLYTPIADQLTYNHTRLYTIECEGDIEAAAAYMRSVLVDSISQKVQEDGTPALSGELFSISYGIKKGALDLEKEAILTNYRGRKGLPFDITALTITQKIYVFGEGDAAALSARFCKDVCNPAIHTWHIN
;
A
#
# COMPACT_ATOMS: atom_id res chain seq x y z
N MET A 1 11.78 71.86 -16.36
CA MET A 1 10.65 70.94 -16.50
C MET A 1 11.06 69.75 -17.27
N PRO A 2 11.24 68.57 -16.68
CA PRO A 2 11.00 67.36 -17.41
C PRO A 2 9.98 66.47 -16.73
N ALA A 3 9.18 65.86 -17.57
CA ALA A 3 8.04 65.01 -17.28
C ALA A 3 8.42 63.65 -16.65
N GLY A 4 7.69 63.26 -15.64
CA GLY A 4 7.84 61.98 -14.97
C GLY A 4 7.26 60.85 -15.82
N GLY A 5 8.10 59.83 -16.11
CA GLY A 5 7.69 58.58 -16.72
C GLY A 5 7.16 57.61 -15.65
N LEU A 6 5.86 57.30 -15.73
CA LEU A 6 5.22 56.27 -14.94
C LEU A 6 5.62 54.90 -15.45
N PHE A 7 6.45 54.15 -14.71
CA PHE A 7 6.71 52.74 -14.99
C PHE A 7 5.61 51.89 -14.40
N THR A 8 4.70 51.42 -15.23
CA THR A 8 3.73 50.36 -14.91
C THR A 8 4.43 49.02 -14.92
N LEU A 9 4.67 48.45 -13.74
CA LEU A 9 5.13 47.08 -13.56
C LEU A 9 3.96 46.11 -13.89
N SER A 10 3.98 45.57 -15.09
CA SER A 10 3.10 44.47 -15.48
C SER A 10 3.52 43.22 -14.72
N ARG A 11 2.70 42.82 -13.75
CA ARG A 11 2.82 41.52 -13.05
C ARG A 11 2.43 40.44 -14.02
N ALA A 12 3.42 39.79 -14.67
CA ALA A 12 3.21 38.54 -15.38
C ALA A 12 2.71 37.47 -14.41
N ARG A 13 1.44 37.14 -14.47
CA ARG A 13 0.90 35.93 -13.83
C ARG A 13 1.48 34.73 -14.56
N ALA A 14 2.41 34.06 -13.91
CA ALA A 14 2.87 32.74 -14.33
C ALA A 14 1.66 31.77 -14.24
N ASN A 15 1.07 31.48 -15.38
CA ASN A 15 0.08 30.42 -15.52
C ASN A 15 0.83 29.10 -15.42
N HIS A 16 0.96 28.56 -14.20
CA HIS A 16 1.37 27.17 -14.00
C HIS A 16 0.27 26.30 -14.57
N LYS A 17 0.43 25.83 -15.81
CA LYS A 17 -0.31 24.69 -16.34
C LYS A 17 -0.04 23.55 -15.37
N LYS A 18 -1.01 23.21 -14.52
CA LYS A 18 -1.05 21.93 -13.80
C LYS A 18 -1.08 20.84 -14.87
N THR A 19 0.06 20.26 -15.19
CA THR A 19 0.11 18.98 -15.87
C THR A 19 -0.47 17.98 -14.86
N ASN A 20 -1.68 17.48 -15.13
CA ASN A 20 -2.26 16.38 -14.37
C ASN A 20 -1.37 15.16 -14.60
N HIS A 21 -0.38 14.96 -13.75
CA HIS A 21 0.39 13.73 -13.68
C HIS A 21 -0.41 12.75 -12.82
N MET A 22 -0.98 11.75 -13.48
CA MET A 22 -1.51 10.56 -12.79
C MET A 22 -0.34 9.66 -12.45
N ALA A 23 -0.26 9.21 -11.20
CA ALA A 23 0.77 8.28 -10.73
C ALA A 23 0.17 7.20 -9.84
N THR A 24 0.84 6.05 -9.83
CA THR A 24 0.55 4.97 -8.89
C THR A 24 1.68 4.91 -7.87
N LEU A 25 1.32 5.05 -6.60
CA LEU A 25 2.23 4.88 -5.47
C LEU A 25 1.97 3.53 -4.82
N THR A 26 3.03 2.86 -4.38
CA THR A 26 2.95 1.59 -3.67
C THR A 26 3.68 1.69 -2.34
N PHE A 27 3.05 1.19 -1.28
CA PHE A 27 3.64 1.14 0.07
C PHE A 27 3.42 -0.26 0.63
N GLU A 28 4.45 -1.08 0.67
CA GLU A 28 4.39 -2.35 1.38
C GLU A 28 4.90 -2.15 2.82
N VAL A 29 3.95 -2.16 3.77
CA VAL A 29 4.20 -1.88 5.18
C VAL A 29 4.35 -3.18 5.95
N PHE A 30 5.38 -3.29 6.77
CA PHE A 30 5.71 -4.49 7.54
C PHE A 30 6.34 -4.15 8.90
N SER A 31 6.29 -5.11 9.82
CA SER A 31 6.86 -4.91 11.16
C SER A 31 8.37 -4.73 11.09
N ARG A 32 8.88 -3.77 11.85
CA ARG A 32 10.32 -3.61 12.11
C ARG A 32 10.88 -4.77 12.91
N PHE A 33 10.05 -5.36 13.78
CA PHE A 33 10.38 -6.48 14.65
C PHE A 33 9.81 -7.77 14.06
N GLN A 34 10.45 -8.27 13.01
CA GLN A 34 10.05 -9.54 12.41
C GLN A 34 10.56 -10.69 13.28
N SER A 35 9.62 -11.50 13.76
CA SER A 35 9.91 -12.79 14.37
C SER A 35 9.43 -13.90 13.45
N ALA A 36 10.18 -15.00 13.38
CA ALA A 36 9.74 -16.21 12.70
C ALA A 36 8.52 -16.77 13.44
N THR A 37 7.31 -16.49 12.92
CA THR A 37 6.06 -16.97 13.50
C THR A 37 5.72 -18.30 12.84
N ASP A 38 5.34 -19.30 13.66
CA ASP A 38 4.90 -20.61 13.16
C ASP A 38 3.70 -20.45 12.21
N ALA A 39 3.87 -20.91 10.97
CA ALA A 39 2.84 -20.80 9.93
C ALA A 39 1.63 -21.68 10.19
N ASN A 40 1.75 -22.72 11.03
CA ASN A 40 0.60 -23.53 11.45
C ASN A 40 -0.50 -22.72 12.15
N LYS A 41 -0.18 -21.54 12.67
CA LYS A 41 -1.19 -20.63 13.24
C LYS A 41 -2.17 -20.07 12.21
N LEU A 42 -1.86 -20.17 10.93
CA LEU A 42 -2.73 -19.76 9.82
C LEU A 42 -3.66 -20.86 9.36
N LEU A 43 -3.47 -22.10 9.81
CA LEU A 43 -4.18 -23.27 9.36
C LEU A 43 -5.20 -23.75 10.37
N TYR A 44 -6.38 -24.17 9.90
CA TYR A 44 -7.38 -24.85 10.76
C TYR A 44 -6.88 -26.20 11.29
N THR A 45 -6.09 -26.91 10.47
CA THR A 45 -5.45 -28.16 10.86
C THR A 45 -3.95 -28.02 10.62
N PRO A 46 -3.13 -28.06 11.68
CA PRO A 46 -1.68 -28.00 11.55
C PRO A 46 -1.13 -29.10 10.64
N ILE A 47 -0.02 -28.80 10.00
CA ILE A 47 0.77 -29.74 9.19
C ILE A 47 2.08 -30.06 9.90
N ALA A 48 2.75 -31.16 9.50
CA ALA A 48 4.00 -31.58 10.13
C ALA A 48 5.22 -30.74 9.74
N ASP A 49 5.12 -29.94 8.66
CA ASP A 49 6.20 -29.14 8.12
C ASP A 49 6.53 -27.95 9.04
N GLN A 50 7.83 -27.71 9.25
CA GLN A 50 8.32 -26.56 10.02
C GLN A 50 8.38 -25.32 9.14
N LEU A 51 7.25 -24.65 8.99
CA LEU A 51 7.15 -23.42 8.21
C LEU A 51 6.97 -22.21 9.13
N THR A 52 7.52 -21.10 8.71
CA THR A 52 7.29 -19.80 9.35
C THR A 52 6.66 -18.82 8.39
N TYR A 53 6.03 -17.77 8.91
CA TYR A 53 5.44 -16.74 8.06
C TYR A 53 5.69 -15.33 8.58
N ASN A 54 5.64 -14.39 7.66
CA ASN A 54 5.54 -12.97 7.92
C ASN A 54 4.36 -12.38 7.15
N HIS A 55 3.74 -11.38 7.74
CA HIS A 55 2.59 -10.69 7.18
C HIS A 55 2.95 -9.24 6.87
N THR A 56 2.60 -8.77 5.66
CA THR A 56 2.75 -7.37 5.22
C THR A 56 1.44 -6.85 4.67
N ARG A 57 1.33 -5.53 4.51
CA ARG A 57 0.21 -4.87 3.84
C ARG A 57 0.72 -4.02 2.70
N LEU A 58 0.23 -4.27 1.51
CA LEU A 58 0.52 -3.49 0.32
C LEU A 58 -0.64 -2.53 0.04
N TYR A 59 -0.35 -1.24 0.07
CA TYR A 59 -1.25 -0.18 -0.33
C TYR A 59 -0.86 0.30 -1.72
N THR A 60 -1.82 0.28 -2.63
CA THR A 60 -1.66 0.82 -3.98
C THR A 60 -2.59 2.03 -4.12
N ILE A 61 -2.01 3.19 -4.37
CA ILE A 61 -2.71 4.47 -4.41
C ILE A 61 -2.56 5.07 -5.80
N GLU A 62 -3.68 5.35 -6.46
CA GLU A 62 -3.70 6.17 -7.66
C GLU A 62 -3.94 7.62 -7.24
N CYS A 63 -3.10 8.53 -7.72
CA CYS A 63 -3.20 9.94 -7.36
C CYS A 63 -2.85 10.86 -8.52
N GLU A 64 -3.35 12.10 -8.45
CA GLU A 64 -3.10 13.17 -9.40
C GLU A 64 -2.59 14.41 -8.66
N GLY A 65 -1.80 15.23 -9.32
CA GLY A 65 -1.29 16.49 -8.79
C GLY A 65 0.14 16.39 -8.29
N ASP A 66 0.42 16.86 -7.08
CA ASP A 66 1.74 16.80 -6.45
C ASP A 66 2.00 15.42 -5.85
N ILE A 67 2.74 14.60 -6.59
CA ILE A 67 3.02 13.19 -6.25
C ILE A 67 3.92 13.07 -5.01
N GLU A 68 4.87 13.98 -4.83
CA GLU A 68 5.75 13.97 -3.66
C GLU A 68 4.97 14.29 -2.38
N ALA A 69 4.08 15.29 -2.45
CA ALA A 69 3.19 15.62 -1.35
C ALA A 69 2.22 14.46 -1.03
N ALA A 70 1.69 13.77 -2.06
CA ALA A 70 0.85 12.59 -1.89
C ALA A 70 1.62 11.45 -1.19
N ALA A 71 2.84 11.16 -1.63
CA ALA A 71 3.68 10.13 -1.03
C ALA A 71 4.02 10.44 0.44
N ALA A 72 4.39 11.69 0.75
CA ALA A 72 4.69 12.13 2.11
C ALA A 72 3.46 12.02 3.03
N TYR A 73 2.30 12.44 2.55
CA TYR A 73 1.03 12.32 3.27
C TYR A 73 0.68 10.86 3.55
N MET A 74 0.69 10.01 2.51
CA MET A 74 0.36 8.59 2.66
C MET A 74 1.33 7.87 3.60
N ARG A 75 2.62 8.15 3.52
CA ARG A 75 3.60 7.60 4.47
C ARG A 75 3.27 7.98 5.91
N SER A 76 2.85 9.21 6.16
CA SER A 76 2.47 9.68 7.51
C SER A 76 1.20 9.04 8.05
N VAL A 77 0.30 8.60 7.17
CA VAL A 77 -0.98 7.94 7.53
C VAL A 77 -0.81 6.43 7.68
N LEU A 78 0.01 5.82 6.83
CA LEU A 78 0.11 4.35 6.73
C LEU A 78 1.17 3.73 7.63
N VAL A 79 2.22 4.48 7.98
CA VAL A 79 3.42 3.91 8.60
C VAL A 79 3.62 4.46 10.02
N ASP A 80 3.57 3.57 11.00
CA ASP A 80 4.09 3.88 12.33
C ASP A 80 5.62 3.74 12.31
N SER A 81 6.32 4.88 12.34
CA SER A 81 7.77 4.95 12.24
C SER A 81 8.51 4.24 13.40
N ILE A 82 7.83 3.96 14.52
CA ILE A 82 8.41 3.26 15.67
C ILE A 82 8.42 1.76 15.44
N SER A 83 7.29 1.19 15.02
CA SER A 83 7.08 -0.26 14.94
C SER A 83 7.16 -0.83 13.53
N GLN A 84 7.09 0.03 12.50
CA GLN A 84 6.97 -0.40 11.11
C GLN A 84 8.10 0.12 10.21
N LYS A 85 8.29 -0.58 9.10
CA LYS A 85 9.07 -0.19 7.93
C LYS A 85 8.18 -0.20 6.70
N VAL A 86 8.63 0.45 5.65
CA VAL A 86 7.92 0.50 4.37
C VAL A 86 8.89 0.29 3.21
N GLN A 87 8.41 -0.43 2.19
CA GLN A 87 9.03 -0.58 0.88
C GLN A 87 8.15 0.15 -0.14
N GLU A 88 8.71 1.09 -0.90
CA GLU A 88 7.95 2.02 -1.73
C GLU A 88 8.22 1.90 -3.24
N ASP A 89 9.23 1.15 -3.63
CA ASP A 89 9.66 1.02 -5.04
C ASP A 89 8.92 -0.06 -5.83
N GLY A 90 7.91 -0.69 -5.22
CA GLY A 90 7.15 -1.78 -5.82
C GLY A 90 7.83 -3.15 -5.78
N THR A 91 9.06 -3.23 -5.26
CA THR A 91 9.69 -4.52 -4.99
C THR A 91 9.11 -5.17 -3.73
N PRO A 92 9.09 -6.52 -3.62
CA PRO A 92 8.64 -7.20 -2.43
C PRO A 92 9.42 -6.77 -1.19
N ALA A 93 8.73 -6.56 -0.08
CA ALA A 93 9.36 -6.18 1.20
C ALA A 93 10.23 -7.30 1.80
N LEU A 94 9.93 -8.54 1.46
CA LEU A 94 10.64 -9.74 1.91
C LEU A 94 11.01 -10.60 0.71
N SER A 95 12.06 -11.42 0.87
CA SER A 95 12.57 -12.32 -0.16
C SER A 95 13.05 -13.64 0.46
N GLY A 96 13.21 -14.67 -0.38
CA GLY A 96 13.63 -16.00 0.04
C GLY A 96 12.49 -16.85 0.60
N GLU A 97 11.25 -16.44 0.37
CA GLU A 97 10.06 -17.22 0.71
C GLU A 97 9.93 -18.49 -0.16
N LEU A 98 9.31 -19.52 0.40
CA LEU A 98 8.90 -20.71 -0.35
C LEU A 98 7.73 -20.37 -1.30
N PHE A 99 6.79 -19.56 -0.84
CA PHE A 99 5.71 -18.96 -1.61
C PHE A 99 5.14 -17.74 -0.87
N SER A 100 4.40 -16.91 -1.60
CA SER A 100 3.59 -15.85 -0.98
C SER A 100 2.14 -15.87 -1.46
N ILE A 101 1.24 -15.44 -0.57
CA ILE A 101 -0.19 -15.30 -0.86
C ILE A 101 -0.55 -13.83 -0.69
N SER A 102 -1.06 -13.23 -1.76
CA SER A 102 -1.61 -11.88 -1.75
C SER A 102 -3.12 -11.96 -1.84
N TYR A 103 -3.85 -11.31 -0.92
CA TYR A 103 -5.32 -11.31 -0.96
C TYR A 103 -5.88 -9.95 -0.53
N GLY A 104 -7.02 -9.60 -1.09
CA GLY A 104 -7.70 -8.34 -0.81
C GLY A 104 -9.22 -8.51 -0.84
N ILE A 105 -9.90 -7.49 -0.36
CA ILE A 105 -11.37 -7.44 -0.35
C ILE A 105 -11.89 -7.28 -1.78
N LYS A 106 -12.88 -8.08 -2.15
CA LYS A 106 -13.55 -7.98 -3.46
C LYS A 106 -14.17 -6.62 -3.69
N LYS A 107 -14.15 -6.17 -4.93
CA LYS A 107 -14.87 -4.96 -5.33
C LYS A 107 -16.36 -5.08 -4.97
N GLY A 108 -16.88 -4.07 -4.28
CA GLY A 108 -18.27 -4.05 -3.81
C GLY A 108 -18.48 -4.58 -2.39
N ALA A 109 -17.49 -5.25 -1.78
CA ALA A 109 -17.50 -5.56 -0.37
C ALA A 109 -16.90 -4.41 0.45
N LEU A 110 -17.31 -4.28 1.71
CA LEU A 110 -16.88 -3.20 2.58
C LEU A 110 -15.46 -3.47 3.10
N ASP A 111 -14.53 -2.57 2.80
CA ASP A 111 -13.19 -2.52 3.35
C ASP A 111 -13.10 -1.36 4.35
N LEU A 112 -13.20 -1.68 5.64
CA LEU A 112 -13.23 -0.67 6.72
C LEU A 112 -11.91 0.10 6.84
N GLU A 113 -10.77 -0.54 6.60
CA GLU A 113 -9.47 0.11 6.63
C GLU A 113 -9.35 1.14 5.51
N LYS A 114 -9.73 0.76 4.30
CA LYS A 114 -9.78 1.65 3.14
C LYS A 114 -10.69 2.85 3.41
N GLU A 115 -11.89 2.63 3.92
CA GLU A 115 -12.83 3.71 4.22
C GLU A 115 -12.30 4.65 5.31
N ALA A 116 -11.62 4.14 6.33
CA ALA A 116 -10.99 4.96 7.36
C ALA A 116 -9.90 5.87 6.79
N ILE A 117 -9.03 5.33 5.93
CA ILE A 117 -7.96 6.10 5.27
C ILE A 117 -8.56 7.18 4.36
N LEU A 118 -9.53 6.83 3.54
CA LEU A 118 -10.18 7.77 2.62
C LEU A 118 -10.97 8.84 3.37
N THR A 119 -11.59 8.52 4.50
CA THR A 119 -12.29 9.47 5.35
C THR A 119 -11.31 10.48 5.97
N ASN A 120 -10.16 10.01 6.46
CA ASN A 120 -9.09 10.89 6.96
C ASN A 120 -8.61 11.84 5.85
N TYR A 121 -8.37 11.32 4.65
CA TYR A 121 -7.96 12.11 3.49
C TYR A 121 -9.02 13.18 3.14
N ARG A 122 -10.29 12.81 3.00
CA ARG A 122 -11.39 13.73 2.64
C ARG A 122 -11.61 14.82 3.69
N GLY A 123 -11.26 14.56 4.95
CA GLY A 123 -11.31 15.55 6.03
C GLY A 123 -10.22 16.63 5.95
N ARG A 124 -9.18 16.42 5.13
CA ARG A 124 -8.09 17.39 4.93
C ARG A 124 -8.46 18.37 3.82
N LYS A 125 -8.17 19.65 4.04
CA LYS A 125 -8.41 20.71 3.04
C LYS A 125 -7.09 21.26 2.53
N GLY A 126 -7.08 21.68 1.24
CA GLY A 126 -5.94 22.38 0.65
C GLY A 126 -4.75 21.47 0.32
N LEU A 127 -4.97 20.18 0.16
CA LEU A 127 -3.94 19.27 -0.34
C LEU A 127 -3.65 19.58 -1.81
N PRO A 128 -2.37 19.56 -2.25
CA PRO A 128 -1.98 19.84 -3.63
C PRO A 128 -2.12 18.63 -4.57
N PHE A 129 -2.78 17.57 -4.12
CA PHE A 129 -3.01 16.31 -4.85
C PHE A 129 -4.41 15.77 -4.56
N ASP A 130 -4.84 14.85 -5.43
CA ASP A 130 -6.08 14.10 -5.28
C ASP A 130 -5.80 12.60 -5.31
N ILE A 131 -6.42 11.84 -4.38
CA ILE A 131 -6.40 10.37 -4.37
C ILE A 131 -7.61 9.90 -5.16
N THR A 132 -7.37 9.23 -6.30
CA THR A 132 -8.43 8.74 -7.21
C THR A 132 -8.81 7.30 -6.91
N ALA A 133 -7.86 6.47 -6.44
CA ALA A 133 -8.14 5.11 -6.00
C ALA A 133 -7.20 4.68 -4.89
N LEU A 134 -7.68 3.77 -4.04
CA LEU A 134 -6.90 3.07 -3.01
C LEU A 134 -7.26 1.59 -3.03
N THR A 135 -6.26 0.74 -3.08
CA THR A 135 -6.41 -0.72 -2.93
C THR A 135 -5.51 -1.20 -1.81
N ILE A 136 -6.03 -2.07 -0.95
CA ILE A 136 -5.29 -2.68 0.15
C ILE A 136 -5.21 -4.18 -0.10
N THR A 137 -3.99 -4.71 -0.10
CA THR A 137 -3.70 -6.13 -0.30
C THR A 137 -2.93 -6.63 0.91
N GLN A 138 -3.43 -7.67 1.55
CA GLN A 138 -2.71 -8.41 2.58
C GLN A 138 -1.74 -9.36 1.88
N LYS A 139 -0.50 -9.45 2.36
CA LYS A 139 0.49 -10.42 1.84
C LYS A 139 1.03 -11.27 2.98
N ILE A 140 1.07 -12.56 2.74
CA ILE A 140 1.66 -13.56 3.62
C ILE A 140 2.82 -14.19 2.88
N TYR A 141 4.00 -14.10 3.45
CA TYR A 141 5.22 -14.76 2.98
C TYR A 141 5.46 -15.97 3.86
N VAL A 142 5.54 -17.15 3.26
CA VAL A 142 5.81 -18.41 3.96
C VAL A 142 7.21 -18.89 3.63
N PHE A 143 7.98 -19.20 4.67
CA PHE A 143 9.37 -19.61 4.59
C PHE A 143 9.54 -21.03 5.13
N GLY A 144 10.48 -21.76 4.58
CA GLY A 144 10.81 -23.13 4.93
C GLY A 144 11.03 -23.97 3.68
N GLU A 145 10.94 -25.28 3.83
CA GLU A 145 11.11 -26.25 2.74
C GLU A 145 9.84 -27.05 2.54
N GLY A 146 9.60 -27.51 1.29
CA GLY A 146 8.45 -28.34 0.97
C GLY A 146 7.96 -28.16 -0.47
N ASP A 147 6.84 -28.80 -0.78
CA ASP A 147 6.15 -28.63 -2.05
C ASP A 147 5.35 -27.32 -2.04
N ALA A 148 5.92 -26.26 -2.63
CA ALA A 148 5.34 -24.93 -2.67
C ALA A 148 3.91 -24.93 -3.26
N ALA A 149 3.64 -25.75 -4.30
CA ALA A 149 2.33 -25.79 -4.94
C ALA A 149 1.26 -26.42 -4.03
N ALA A 150 1.56 -27.56 -3.42
CA ALA A 150 0.64 -28.23 -2.52
C ALA A 150 0.40 -27.40 -1.24
N LEU A 151 1.47 -26.83 -0.66
CA LEU A 151 1.39 -26.02 0.54
C LEU A 151 0.64 -24.70 0.31
N SER A 152 0.96 -23.97 -0.75
CA SER A 152 0.25 -22.72 -1.04
C SER A 152 -1.25 -22.92 -1.29
N ALA A 153 -1.64 -23.98 -1.99
CA ALA A 153 -3.05 -24.34 -2.17
C ALA A 153 -3.74 -24.63 -0.83
N ARG A 154 -3.04 -25.33 0.08
CA ARG A 154 -3.53 -25.62 1.42
C ARG A 154 -3.73 -24.33 2.25
N PHE A 155 -2.71 -23.45 2.26
CA PHE A 155 -2.77 -22.18 2.98
C PHE A 155 -3.87 -21.27 2.43
N CYS A 156 -4.00 -21.15 1.09
CA CYS A 156 -5.07 -20.36 0.49
C CYS A 156 -6.46 -20.77 0.92
N LYS A 157 -6.71 -22.07 1.06
CA LYS A 157 -8.01 -22.60 1.49
C LYS A 157 -8.39 -22.14 2.90
N ASP A 158 -7.42 -22.03 3.79
CA ASP A 158 -7.66 -21.69 5.19
C ASP A 158 -7.57 -20.15 5.43
N VAL A 159 -6.71 -19.46 4.69
CA VAL A 159 -6.48 -18.00 4.84
C VAL A 159 -7.48 -17.17 4.05
N CYS A 160 -7.83 -17.60 2.82
CA CYS A 160 -8.64 -16.81 1.91
C CYS A 160 -10.10 -17.24 1.95
N ASN A 161 -11.00 -16.31 2.28
CA ASN A 161 -12.42 -16.55 2.19
C ASN A 161 -12.93 -16.25 0.78
N PRO A 162 -13.34 -17.24 -0.03
CA PRO A 162 -13.76 -17.03 -1.41
C PRO A 162 -15.02 -16.18 -1.57
N ALA A 163 -15.79 -15.98 -0.51
CA ALA A 163 -16.97 -15.13 -0.54
C ALA A 163 -16.60 -13.64 -0.61
N ILE A 164 -15.52 -13.22 0.05
CA ILE A 164 -15.16 -11.81 0.24
C ILE A 164 -13.75 -11.46 -0.27
N HIS A 165 -12.88 -12.44 -0.50
CA HIS A 165 -11.52 -12.20 -0.96
C HIS A 165 -11.31 -12.54 -2.43
N THR A 166 -10.44 -11.77 -3.08
CA THR A 166 -9.68 -12.18 -4.25
C THR A 166 -8.25 -12.46 -3.81
N TRP A 167 -7.56 -13.44 -4.39
CA TRP A 167 -6.18 -13.76 -4.01
C TRP A 167 -5.33 -14.17 -5.20
N HIS A 168 -4.04 -14.12 -4.98
CA HIS A 168 -3.01 -14.52 -5.93
C HIS A 168 -1.87 -15.22 -5.18
N ILE A 169 -1.30 -16.28 -5.76
CA ILE A 169 -0.13 -17.02 -5.26
C ILE A 169 1.06 -16.67 -6.14
N ASN A 170 2.18 -16.34 -5.49
CA ASN A 170 3.47 -16.08 -6.17
C ASN A 170 4.52 -17.07 -5.66
#